data_ff296903d34a661aa39d3ebd46f4e06d
#
_entry.id   ff296903d34a661aa39d3ebd46f4e06d
#
_cell.length_a   1.000
_cell.length_b   1.000
_cell.length_c   1.000
_cell.angle_alpha   90.00
_cell.angle_beta   90.00
_cell.angle_gamma   90.00
#
_symmetry.space_group_name_H-M   'P 1'
#
loop_
_entity.id
_entity.type
_entity.pdbx_description
1 polymer ?
#
loop_
_entity_poly.entity_id
_entity_poly.type
_entity_poly.pdbx_seq_one_letter_code
_entity_poly.pdbx_strand_id
1 'polypeptide(L)'
;MNEQLRRDADAIVASAIRNVQPDEAVARALSGQEFPGRVLLVSAGKAGWQMAKAAHDCLGDRIEQGVVVTKYDHVKGPIANFTCVEAGHPVPDENSFRGTQAALDLVTGLTEKDTVLFLLSGGGSALFEKPLIPGEELQSITNQLLASGADIVEINTIRKRLSAVKGGRFAQLCAPAHVFSIVLSDILGDPLDMIASGPACPDGTTCEQAVAIAEKYELKLSEQAAALLRQETPKALDNVTTQINGSVRELCAAAAKTCRELGYEPVLLTDQLCCQAREAGSFLASVIKTHIGDGRAQAFIAGGETVVKLIGKGLGGRNQELALSAALGIDGLHNAAVFSVGSDGTDGPTDAAGGYVDGDTCGELLTQGVKIEDVLRNNDAYHALQKTGGLIMTGATGTNVNDVAVALIR
;
A
#
# COMPACT_ATOMS: atom_id res chain seq x y z
N MET A 1 -28.26 -9.36 13.65
CA MET A 1 -27.21 -9.54 12.58
C MET A 1 -27.63 -10.65 11.61
N ASN A 2 -27.53 -10.41 10.31
CA ASN A 2 -27.82 -11.42 9.26
C ASN A 2 -26.60 -12.36 9.09
N GLU A 3 -26.74 -13.61 9.56
CA GLU A 3 -25.63 -14.58 9.56
C GLU A 3 -25.14 -14.95 8.16
N GLN A 4 -26.02 -14.95 7.13
CA GLN A 4 -25.57 -15.30 5.78
C GLN A 4 -24.76 -14.18 5.17
N LEU A 5 -25.21 -12.92 5.26
CA LEU A 5 -24.47 -11.76 4.78
C LEU A 5 -23.14 -11.61 5.52
N ARG A 6 -23.11 -11.94 6.82
CA ARG A 6 -21.86 -11.94 7.60
C ARG A 6 -20.87 -12.99 7.10
N ARG A 7 -21.32 -14.24 6.89
CA ARG A 7 -20.45 -15.29 6.32
C ARG A 7 -19.92 -14.93 4.93
N ASP A 8 -20.79 -14.33 4.09
CA ASP A 8 -20.39 -13.88 2.75
C ASP A 8 -19.30 -12.77 2.86
N ALA A 9 -19.49 -11.80 3.74
CA ALA A 9 -18.51 -10.74 4.00
C ALA A 9 -17.17 -11.29 4.49
N ASP A 10 -17.18 -12.21 5.47
CA ASP A 10 -15.97 -12.84 5.99
C ASP A 10 -15.22 -13.63 4.91
N ALA A 11 -15.94 -14.32 4.02
CA ALA A 11 -15.34 -15.05 2.90
C ALA A 11 -14.70 -14.09 1.87
N ILE A 12 -15.36 -12.99 1.54
CA ILE A 12 -14.86 -11.96 0.63
C ILE A 12 -13.60 -11.32 1.22
N VAL A 13 -13.62 -10.92 2.49
CA VAL A 13 -12.47 -10.33 3.19
C VAL A 13 -11.28 -11.28 3.19
N ALA A 14 -11.48 -12.52 3.62
CA ALA A 14 -10.41 -13.52 3.70
C ALA A 14 -9.76 -13.79 2.33
N SER A 15 -10.57 -13.91 1.28
CA SER A 15 -10.08 -14.12 -0.09
C SER A 15 -9.37 -12.90 -0.65
N ALA A 16 -9.93 -11.70 -0.46
CA ALA A 16 -9.35 -10.45 -0.96
C ALA A 16 -7.96 -10.20 -0.35
N ILE A 17 -7.84 -10.31 0.98
CA ILE A 17 -6.56 -10.14 1.68
C ILE A 17 -5.55 -11.20 1.27
N ARG A 18 -5.95 -12.48 1.16
CA ARG A 18 -5.04 -13.56 0.72
C ARG A 18 -4.45 -13.27 -0.65
N ASN A 19 -5.26 -12.78 -1.59
CA ASN A 19 -4.81 -12.52 -2.96
C ASN A 19 -3.71 -11.45 -3.07
N VAL A 20 -3.65 -10.53 -2.12
CA VAL A 20 -2.67 -9.45 -2.08
C VAL A 20 -1.55 -9.67 -1.05
N GLN A 21 -1.45 -10.88 -0.49
CA GLN A 21 -0.31 -11.26 0.33
C GLN A 21 0.98 -11.20 -0.49
N PRO A 22 2.11 -10.77 0.10
CA PRO A 22 3.36 -10.62 -0.63
C PRO A 22 3.85 -11.90 -1.31
N ASP A 23 3.66 -13.06 -0.68
CA ASP A 23 4.01 -14.37 -1.20
C ASP A 23 3.16 -14.75 -2.41
N GLU A 24 1.86 -14.63 -2.33
CA GLU A 24 0.94 -14.89 -3.44
C GLU A 24 1.17 -13.94 -4.63
N ALA A 25 1.42 -12.66 -4.33
CA ALA A 25 1.71 -11.66 -5.36
C ALA A 25 3.01 -11.96 -6.12
N VAL A 26 4.08 -12.33 -5.40
CA VAL A 26 5.36 -12.70 -6.00
C VAL A 26 5.26 -14.01 -6.78
N ALA A 27 4.62 -15.04 -6.21
CA ALA A 27 4.44 -16.34 -6.90
C ALA A 27 3.66 -16.16 -8.22
N ARG A 28 2.61 -15.34 -8.20
CA ARG A 28 1.83 -15.02 -9.39
C ARG A 28 2.64 -14.26 -10.44
N ALA A 29 3.46 -13.29 -10.03
CA ALA A 29 4.32 -12.52 -10.92
C ALA A 29 5.40 -13.38 -11.59
N LEU A 30 5.94 -14.36 -10.87
CA LEU A 30 6.99 -15.26 -11.35
C LEU A 30 6.45 -16.43 -12.17
N SER A 31 5.14 -16.72 -12.11
CA SER A 31 4.53 -17.84 -12.83
C SER A 31 4.70 -17.70 -14.34
N GLY A 32 5.34 -18.71 -14.95
CA GLY A 32 5.60 -18.72 -16.39
C GLY A 32 6.73 -17.80 -16.86
N GLN A 33 7.44 -17.14 -15.94
CA GLN A 33 8.62 -16.33 -16.29
C GLN A 33 9.86 -17.23 -16.43
N GLU A 34 10.66 -16.93 -17.45
CA GLU A 34 11.96 -17.57 -17.68
C GLU A 34 13.08 -16.53 -17.59
N PHE A 35 14.12 -16.86 -16.84
CA PHE A 35 15.29 -16.02 -16.65
C PHE A 35 16.54 -16.74 -17.16
N PRO A 36 17.03 -16.47 -18.37
CA PRO A 36 18.04 -17.32 -19.05
C PRO A 36 19.43 -17.24 -18.41
N GLY A 37 19.83 -16.15 -17.81
CA GLY A 37 21.15 -15.92 -17.22
C GLY A 37 21.20 -16.07 -15.72
N ARG A 38 22.16 -15.38 -15.07
CA ARG A 38 22.19 -15.25 -13.61
C ARG A 38 20.98 -14.46 -13.15
N VAL A 39 20.44 -14.86 -12.01
CA VAL A 39 19.38 -14.13 -11.35
C VAL A 39 19.90 -13.60 -10.02
N LEU A 40 19.92 -12.29 -9.87
CA LEU A 40 20.22 -11.60 -8.62
C LEU A 40 18.93 -10.98 -8.08
N LEU A 41 18.81 -10.89 -6.76
CA LEU A 41 17.60 -10.33 -6.15
C LEU A 41 17.94 -9.13 -5.27
N VAL A 42 17.21 -8.04 -5.47
CA VAL A 42 17.19 -6.90 -4.55
C VAL A 42 15.75 -6.68 -4.10
N SER A 43 15.52 -6.71 -2.79
CA SER A 43 14.19 -6.47 -2.22
C SER A 43 14.22 -5.33 -1.22
N ALA A 44 13.28 -4.40 -1.34
CA ALA A 44 13.21 -3.23 -0.48
C ALA A 44 11.77 -2.88 -0.07
N GLY A 45 11.58 -2.55 1.20
CA GLY A 45 10.28 -2.16 1.76
C GLY A 45 9.88 -2.97 2.97
N LYS A 46 8.73 -2.64 3.57
CA LYS A 46 8.23 -3.31 4.78
C LYS A 46 7.97 -4.81 4.57
N ALA A 47 7.48 -5.20 3.38
CA ALA A 47 7.28 -6.60 3.01
C ALA A 47 8.53 -7.21 2.32
N GLY A 48 9.66 -6.52 2.29
CA GLY A 48 10.85 -6.89 1.53
C GLY A 48 11.36 -8.30 1.85
N TRP A 49 11.40 -8.69 3.13
CA TRP A 49 11.83 -10.03 3.51
C TRP A 49 10.85 -11.10 3.02
N GLN A 50 9.55 -10.88 3.20
CA GLN A 50 8.53 -11.85 2.81
C GLN A 50 8.48 -12.04 1.28
N MET A 51 8.58 -10.95 0.50
CA MET A 51 8.67 -11.01 -0.96
C MET A 51 9.93 -11.76 -1.42
N ALA A 52 11.08 -11.49 -0.80
CA ALA A 52 12.34 -12.16 -1.11
C ALA A 52 12.29 -13.65 -0.77
N LYS A 53 11.69 -14.02 0.38
CA LYS A 53 11.48 -15.41 0.75
C LYS A 53 10.58 -16.14 -0.25
N ALA A 54 9.49 -15.51 -0.67
CA ALA A 54 8.58 -16.06 -1.67
C ALA A 54 9.26 -16.26 -3.03
N ALA A 55 10.06 -15.30 -3.47
CA ALA A 55 10.84 -15.45 -4.70
C ALA A 55 11.85 -16.61 -4.61
N HIS A 56 12.53 -16.74 -3.47
CA HIS A 56 13.44 -17.85 -3.22
C HIS A 56 12.69 -19.21 -3.18
N ASP A 57 11.49 -19.26 -2.60
CA ASP A 57 10.68 -20.48 -2.58
C ASP A 57 10.20 -20.90 -3.97
N CYS A 58 9.96 -19.92 -4.88
CA CYS A 58 9.58 -20.20 -6.26
C CYS A 58 10.76 -20.61 -7.16
N LEU A 59 11.92 -19.99 -7.00
CA LEU A 59 13.05 -20.10 -7.94
C LEU A 59 14.25 -20.87 -7.36
N GLY A 60 14.34 -21.04 -6.04
CA GLY A 60 15.42 -21.77 -5.37
C GLY A 60 16.81 -21.26 -5.75
N ASP A 61 17.69 -22.19 -6.06
CA ASP A 61 19.09 -21.93 -6.44
C ASP A 61 19.24 -21.18 -7.78
N ARG A 62 18.17 -20.88 -8.49
CA ARG A 62 18.19 -19.97 -9.65
C ARG A 62 18.54 -18.54 -9.24
N ILE A 63 18.23 -18.17 -7.99
CA ILE A 63 18.69 -16.90 -7.43
C ILE A 63 20.06 -17.12 -6.82
N GLU A 64 21.09 -16.60 -7.50
CA GLU A 64 22.47 -16.79 -7.08
C GLU A 64 22.78 -16.07 -5.78
N GLN A 65 22.35 -14.82 -5.67
CA GLN A 65 22.53 -13.98 -4.49
C GLN A 65 21.38 -12.98 -4.34
N GLY A 66 21.13 -12.54 -3.10
CA GLY A 66 20.13 -11.53 -2.82
C GLY A 66 20.51 -10.55 -1.72
N VAL A 67 19.97 -9.33 -1.82
CA VAL A 67 20.02 -8.31 -0.77
C VAL A 67 18.60 -7.88 -0.44
N VAL A 68 18.28 -7.88 0.84
CA VAL A 68 16.99 -7.45 1.38
C VAL A 68 17.20 -6.28 2.31
N VAL A 69 16.49 -5.17 2.11
CA VAL A 69 16.47 -4.03 3.02
C VAL A 69 15.04 -3.83 3.51
N THR A 70 14.80 -4.11 4.77
CA THR A 70 13.47 -4.07 5.36
C THR A 70 13.46 -3.31 6.69
N LYS A 71 12.28 -3.04 7.23
CA LYS A 71 12.12 -2.37 8.51
C LYS A 71 12.59 -3.27 9.66
N TYR A 72 13.04 -2.68 10.76
CA TYR A 72 13.36 -3.40 11.99
C TYR A 72 12.23 -4.33 12.41
N ASP A 73 12.57 -5.50 12.93
CA ASP A 73 11.68 -6.59 13.37
C ASP A 73 10.87 -7.24 12.23
N HIS A 74 11.29 -7.06 10.96
CA HIS A 74 10.61 -7.66 9.79
C HIS A 74 11.37 -8.82 9.17
N VAL A 75 12.62 -9.08 9.55
CA VAL A 75 13.35 -10.29 9.17
C VAL A 75 12.93 -11.45 10.06
N LYS A 76 12.30 -12.46 9.47
CA LYS A 76 11.75 -13.63 10.19
C LYS A 76 12.70 -14.85 10.20
N GLY A 77 13.90 -14.69 9.65
CA GLY A 77 14.90 -15.74 9.60
C GLY A 77 15.86 -15.60 8.41
N PRO A 78 16.89 -16.47 8.30
CA PRO A 78 17.81 -16.44 7.17
C PRO A 78 17.15 -16.95 5.88
N ILE A 79 17.55 -16.38 4.75
CA ILE A 79 17.28 -16.91 3.41
C ILE A 79 18.62 -17.30 2.83
N ALA A 80 18.75 -18.49 2.25
CA ALA A 80 20.03 -18.98 1.71
C ALA A 80 20.58 -18.03 0.65
N ASN A 81 21.86 -17.71 0.71
CA ASN A 81 22.58 -16.80 -0.19
C ASN A 81 22.11 -15.33 -0.15
N PHE A 82 21.33 -14.92 0.85
CA PHE A 82 20.82 -13.56 0.94
C PHE A 82 21.42 -12.82 2.14
N THR A 83 21.74 -11.55 1.92
CA THR A 83 22.06 -10.59 2.98
C THR A 83 20.81 -9.81 3.34
N CYS A 84 20.30 -9.99 4.55
CA CYS A 84 19.15 -9.24 5.05
C CYS A 84 19.61 -8.13 5.99
N VAL A 85 19.21 -6.90 5.73
CA VAL A 85 19.50 -5.70 6.51
C VAL A 85 18.19 -5.10 7.00
N GLU A 86 18.09 -4.92 8.31
CA GLU A 86 17.01 -4.15 8.93
C GLU A 86 17.41 -2.69 9.12
N ALA A 87 16.49 -1.78 8.84
CA ALA A 87 16.76 -0.36 8.74
C ALA A 87 15.60 0.52 9.21
N GLY A 88 15.86 1.82 9.35
CA GLY A 88 14.91 2.81 9.85
C GLY A 88 13.78 3.14 8.88
N HIS A 89 12.58 3.26 9.45
CA HIS A 89 11.37 3.74 8.77
C HIS A 89 10.48 4.46 9.78
N PRO A 90 9.88 5.61 9.47
CA PRO A 90 9.82 6.32 8.17
C PRO A 90 11.05 7.16 7.82
N VAL A 91 12.00 7.30 8.71
CA VAL A 91 13.24 8.07 8.50
C VAL A 91 14.36 7.08 8.17
N PRO A 92 15.10 7.28 7.05
CA PRO A 92 16.25 6.45 6.71
C PRO A 92 17.37 6.65 7.74
N ASP A 93 18.13 5.60 7.98
CA ASP A 93 19.28 5.58 8.88
C ASP A 93 20.52 4.97 8.20
N GLU A 94 21.63 4.87 8.93
CA GLU A 94 22.89 4.27 8.44
C GLU A 94 22.70 2.83 7.92
N ASN A 95 21.76 2.07 8.49
CA ASN A 95 21.44 0.73 8.00
C ASN A 95 20.74 0.76 6.64
N SER A 96 19.87 1.76 6.39
CA SER A 96 19.29 1.99 5.07
C SER A 96 20.38 2.23 4.04
N PHE A 97 21.38 3.08 4.37
CA PHE A 97 22.48 3.42 3.48
C PHE A 97 23.41 2.23 3.23
N ARG A 98 23.70 1.44 4.27
CA ARG A 98 24.53 0.24 4.19
C ARG A 98 23.84 -0.87 3.38
N GLY A 99 22.56 -1.14 3.64
CA GLY A 99 21.79 -2.13 2.90
C GLY A 99 21.64 -1.77 1.43
N THR A 100 21.39 -0.50 1.13
CA THR A 100 21.34 -0.01 -0.25
C THR A 100 22.71 -0.08 -0.93
N GLN A 101 23.81 0.22 -0.23
CA GLN A 101 25.15 0.05 -0.78
C GLN A 101 25.43 -1.42 -1.13
N ALA A 102 25.07 -2.37 -0.25
CA ALA A 102 25.20 -3.80 -0.55
C ALA A 102 24.40 -4.22 -1.80
N ALA A 103 23.22 -3.62 -2.02
CA ALA A 103 22.45 -3.83 -3.25
C ALA A 103 23.16 -3.25 -4.49
N LEU A 104 23.78 -2.08 -4.38
CA LEU A 104 24.55 -1.47 -5.45
C LEU A 104 25.81 -2.30 -5.79
N ASP A 105 26.49 -2.82 -4.77
CA ASP A 105 27.67 -3.68 -4.95
C ASP A 105 27.27 -4.99 -5.64
N LEU A 106 26.13 -5.56 -5.29
CA LEU A 106 25.57 -6.77 -5.91
C LEU A 106 25.32 -6.62 -7.41
N VAL A 107 24.84 -5.45 -7.85
CA VAL A 107 24.50 -5.19 -9.25
C VAL A 107 25.64 -4.60 -10.07
N THR A 108 26.87 -4.66 -9.56
CA THR A 108 28.07 -4.18 -10.27
C THR A 108 28.55 -5.23 -11.27
N GLY A 109 28.88 -4.79 -12.49
CA GLY A 109 29.52 -5.66 -13.52
C GLY A 109 28.56 -6.69 -14.12
N LEU A 110 27.28 -6.37 -14.21
CA LEU A 110 26.28 -7.20 -14.85
C LEU A 110 26.39 -7.17 -16.38
N THR A 111 25.84 -8.18 -17.03
CA THR A 111 25.78 -8.35 -18.48
C THR A 111 24.34 -8.39 -18.97
N GLU A 112 24.13 -8.27 -20.28
CA GLU A 112 22.81 -8.37 -20.91
C GLU A 112 22.10 -9.73 -20.71
N LYS A 113 22.83 -10.75 -20.24
CA LYS A 113 22.27 -12.07 -19.92
C LYS A 113 21.76 -12.18 -18.50
N ASP A 114 22.17 -11.24 -17.63
CA ASP A 114 21.82 -11.26 -16.22
C ASP A 114 20.43 -10.63 -16.00
N THR A 115 19.74 -11.07 -14.97
CA THR A 115 18.45 -10.50 -14.54
C THR A 115 18.56 -10.07 -13.08
N VAL A 116 18.09 -8.85 -12.79
CA VAL A 116 17.88 -8.36 -11.43
C VAL A 116 16.38 -8.44 -11.13
N LEU A 117 16.00 -9.34 -10.23
CA LEU A 117 14.67 -9.33 -9.63
C LEU A 117 14.62 -8.21 -8.61
N PHE A 118 13.85 -7.16 -8.89
CA PHE A 118 13.69 -6.03 -8.00
C PHE A 118 12.31 -6.04 -7.36
N LEU A 119 12.26 -6.39 -6.06
CA LEU A 119 11.02 -6.54 -5.30
C LEU A 119 10.82 -5.30 -4.43
N LEU A 120 9.69 -4.61 -4.61
CA LEU A 120 9.45 -3.33 -3.98
C LEU A 120 8.11 -3.29 -3.28
N SER A 121 8.09 -2.83 -2.04
CA SER A 121 6.86 -2.63 -1.26
C SER A 121 6.86 -1.29 -0.53
N GLY A 122 5.75 -0.95 0.12
CA GLY A 122 5.60 0.27 0.91
C GLY A 122 6.75 0.51 1.89
N GLY A 123 7.10 1.78 2.09
CA GLY A 123 8.24 2.20 2.94
C GLY A 123 9.59 2.21 2.23
N GLY A 124 9.68 1.79 0.97
CA GLY A 124 10.92 1.77 0.19
C GLY A 124 11.62 3.12 0.06
N SER A 125 10.90 4.25 0.15
CA SER A 125 11.51 5.59 0.11
C SER A 125 12.52 5.86 1.22
N ALA A 126 12.34 5.27 2.41
CA ALA A 126 13.28 5.35 3.52
C ALA A 126 14.25 4.17 3.53
N LEU A 127 13.74 2.96 3.29
CA LEU A 127 14.51 1.73 3.41
C LEU A 127 15.53 1.58 2.27
N PHE A 128 15.21 2.00 1.04
CA PHE A 128 16.09 1.94 -0.12
C PHE A 128 16.60 3.34 -0.46
N GLU A 129 17.59 3.79 0.31
CA GLU A 129 18.19 5.11 0.19
C GLU A 129 19.70 5.05 0.26
N LYS A 130 20.36 5.73 -0.68
CA LYS A 130 21.81 6.01 -0.66
C LYS A 130 22.00 7.47 -1.05
N PRO A 131 22.19 8.36 -0.08
CA PRO A 131 22.35 9.78 -0.37
C PRO A 131 23.68 10.08 -1.10
N LEU A 132 23.63 11.06 -2.01
CA LEU A 132 24.78 11.62 -2.70
C LEU A 132 25.40 12.81 -1.95
N ILE A 133 24.82 13.16 -0.81
CA ILE A 133 25.24 14.18 0.14
C ILE A 133 25.29 13.56 1.54
N PRO A 134 25.84 14.21 2.56
CA PRO A 134 25.77 13.70 3.93
C PRO A 134 24.33 13.40 4.37
N GLY A 135 24.13 12.28 5.05
CA GLY A 135 22.80 11.84 5.48
C GLY A 135 22.06 12.86 6.35
N GLU A 136 22.79 13.55 7.22
CA GLU A 136 22.26 14.65 8.06
C GLU A 136 21.75 15.83 7.20
N GLU A 137 22.43 16.14 6.11
CA GLU A 137 21.99 17.19 5.19
C GLU A 137 20.71 16.76 4.43
N LEU A 138 20.63 15.51 3.95
CA LEU A 138 19.43 14.99 3.33
C LEU A 138 18.22 15.06 4.29
N GLN A 139 18.45 14.69 5.56
CA GLN A 139 17.42 14.80 6.61
C GLN A 139 17.00 16.26 6.83
N SER A 140 17.97 17.18 6.91
CA SER A 140 17.70 18.62 7.08
C SER A 140 16.88 19.17 5.92
N ILE A 141 17.23 18.86 4.67
CA ILE A 141 16.48 19.29 3.47
C ILE A 141 15.06 18.72 3.50
N THR A 142 14.90 17.44 3.83
CA THR A 142 13.58 16.82 3.95
C THR A 142 12.71 17.51 5.01
N ASN A 143 13.27 17.83 6.17
CA ASN A 143 12.57 18.54 7.24
C ASN A 143 12.18 19.97 6.84
N GLN A 144 13.03 20.69 6.09
CA GLN A 144 12.72 22.01 5.57
C GLN A 144 11.49 21.94 4.62
N LEU A 145 11.46 20.98 3.71
CA LEU A 145 10.34 20.79 2.77
C LEU A 145 9.04 20.47 3.51
N LEU A 146 9.07 19.55 4.48
CA LEU A 146 7.90 19.20 5.30
C LEU A 146 7.40 20.42 6.11
N ALA A 147 8.29 21.16 6.74
CA ALA A 147 7.93 22.35 7.53
C ALA A 147 7.37 23.49 6.67
N SER A 148 7.77 23.57 5.40
CA SER A 148 7.30 24.58 4.45
C SER A 148 5.97 24.21 3.77
N GLY A 149 5.42 23.01 4.04
CA GLY A 149 4.17 22.54 3.44
C GLY A 149 4.32 22.11 1.97
N ALA A 150 5.52 21.70 1.54
CA ALA A 150 5.73 21.13 0.23
C ALA A 150 4.91 19.85 0.05
N ASP A 151 4.31 19.66 -1.11
CA ASP A 151 3.58 18.43 -1.41
C ASP A 151 4.54 17.27 -1.68
N ILE A 152 4.00 16.06 -1.75
CA ILE A 152 4.79 14.84 -1.92
C ILE A 152 5.52 14.80 -3.28
N VAL A 153 4.97 15.42 -4.33
CA VAL A 153 5.59 15.49 -5.65
C VAL A 153 6.82 16.41 -5.58
N GLU A 154 6.69 17.58 -4.95
CA GLU A 154 7.79 18.52 -4.73
C GLU A 154 8.92 17.90 -3.89
N ILE A 155 8.55 17.22 -2.79
CA ILE A 155 9.52 16.51 -1.93
C ILE A 155 10.27 15.44 -2.75
N ASN A 156 9.57 14.61 -3.51
CA ASN A 156 10.19 13.58 -4.32
C ASN A 156 11.05 14.15 -5.45
N THR A 157 10.66 15.28 -6.05
CA THR A 157 11.45 15.98 -7.08
C THR A 157 12.85 16.34 -6.57
N ILE A 158 12.94 16.82 -5.34
CA ILE A 158 14.23 17.11 -4.67
C ILE A 158 14.96 15.81 -4.30
N ARG A 159 14.27 14.86 -3.62
CA ARG A 159 14.89 13.64 -3.11
C ARG A 159 15.44 12.74 -4.20
N LYS A 160 14.78 12.63 -5.36
CA LYS A 160 15.25 11.85 -6.50
C LYS A 160 16.64 12.30 -6.97
N ARG A 161 16.94 13.60 -6.92
CA ARG A 161 18.24 14.15 -7.34
C ARG A 161 19.35 14.01 -6.32
N LEU A 162 19.00 13.91 -5.06
CA LEU A 162 19.95 13.76 -3.95
C LEU A 162 20.27 12.29 -3.61
N SER A 163 19.69 11.33 -4.34
CA SER A 163 19.84 9.89 -4.10
C SER A 163 20.53 9.18 -5.26
N ALA A 164 21.37 8.21 -4.95
CA ALA A 164 22.05 7.37 -5.93
C ALA A 164 21.11 6.31 -6.57
N VAL A 165 19.93 6.05 -5.98
CA VAL A 165 19.07 4.93 -6.40
C VAL A 165 17.70 5.37 -6.89
N LYS A 166 17.21 6.56 -6.51
CA LYS A 166 15.87 7.04 -6.87
C LYS A 166 15.78 7.61 -8.29
N GLY A 167 14.56 7.81 -8.80
CA GLY A 167 14.31 8.43 -10.11
C GLY A 167 14.95 7.67 -11.27
N GLY A 168 14.85 6.35 -11.27
CA GLY A 168 15.38 5.49 -12.33
C GLY A 168 16.85 5.11 -12.21
N ARG A 169 17.61 5.71 -11.29
CA ARG A 169 19.05 5.52 -11.20
C ARG A 169 19.45 4.10 -10.84
N PHE A 170 18.69 3.40 -9.98
CA PHE A 170 18.99 2.01 -9.66
C PHE A 170 18.91 1.12 -10.91
N ALA A 171 17.84 1.21 -11.68
CA ALA A 171 17.72 0.43 -12.90
C ALA A 171 18.75 0.81 -13.95
N GLN A 172 19.11 2.10 -14.05
CA GLN A 172 20.20 2.55 -14.91
C GLN A 172 21.55 1.93 -14.52
N LEU A 173 21.85 1.80 -13.22
CA LEU A 173 23.06 1.16 -12.72
C LEU A 173 23.08 -0.36 -12.98
N CYS A 174 21.92 -0.99 -13.08
CA CYS A 174 21.81 -2.41 -13.46
C CYS A 174 22.12 -2.67 -14.94
N ALA A 175 22.05 -1.64 -15.81
CA ALA A 175 22.28 -1.82 -17.24
C ALA A 175 23.69 -2.38 -17.52
N PRO A 176 23.85 -3.32 -18.48
CA PRO A 176 22.86 -3.76 -19.49
C PRO A 176 21.93 -4.91 -19.06
N ALA A 177 21.97 -5.34 -17.80
CA ALA A 177 21.11 -6.41 -17.30
C ALA A 177 19.64 -5.99 -17.30
N HIS A 178 18.76 -6.97 -17.47
CA HIS A 178 17.32 -6.78 -17.36
C HIS A 178 16.89 -6.65 -15.90
N VAL A 179 16.09 -5.66 -15.58
CA VAL A 179 15.44 -5.48 -14.28
C VAL A 179 13.98 -5.92 -14.38
N PHE A 180 13.64 -7.03 -13.72
CA PHE A 180 12.26 -7.48 -13.57
C PHE A 180 11.74 -7.01 -12.21
N SER A 181 10.92 -5.97 -12.23
CA SER A 181 10.43 -5.31 -11.02
C SER A 181 9.04 -5.81 -10.65
N ILE A 182 8.86 -6.28 -9.41
CA ILE A 182 7.58 -6.68 -8.82
C ILE A 182 7.25 -5.69 -7.70
N VAL A 183 6.10 -5.03 -7.82
CA VAL A 183 5.70 -3.95 -6.92
C VAL A 183 4.44 -4.31 -6.16
N LEU A 184 4.48 -4.11 -4.83
CA LEU A 184 3.31 -4.02 -3.97
C LEU A 184 3.08 -2.54 -3.65
N SER A 185 2.00 -1.98 -4.20
CA SER A 185 1.70 -0.55 -4.11
C SER A 185 0.76 -0.25 -2.96
N ASP A 186 1.14 0.71 -2.13
CA ASP A 186 0.30 1.32 -1.08
C ASP A 186 -0.14 2.75 -1.45
N ILE A 187 0.05 3.16 -2.71
CA ILE A 187 -0.32 4.49 -3.21
C ILE A 187 -1.46 4.37 -4.22
N LEU A 188 -2.51 5.15 -4.03
CA LEU A 188 -3.67 5.16 -4.93
C LEU A 188 -3.27 5.55 -6.37
N GLY A 189 -3.76 4.76 -7.34
CA GLY A 189 -3.44 4.95 -8.76
C GLY A 189 -2.10 4.37 -9.20
N ASP A 190 -1.36 3.75 -8.29
CA ASP A 190 -0.11 3.03 -8.55
C ASP A 190 0.98 3.83 -9.32
N PRO A 191 1.25 5.10 -8.96
CA PRO A 191 2.24 5.90 -9.67
C PRO A 191 3.66 5.37 -9.39
N LEU A 192 4.23 4.61 -10.34
CA LEU A 192 5.52 3.93 -10.19
C LEU A 192 6.68 4.87 -9.83
N ASP A 193 6.62 6.12 -10.28
CA ASP A 193 7.63 7.14 -9.98
C ASP A 193 7.53 7.70 -8.56
N MET A 194 6.41 7.45 -7.87
CA MET A 194 6.17 7.82 -6.47
C MET A 194 6.50 6.67 -5.52
N ILE A 195 6.26 5.41 -5.93
CA ILE A 195 6.54 4.23 -5.12
C ILE A 195 8.06 4.12 -4.89
N ALA A 196 8.49 4.20 -3.62
CA ALA A 196 9.89 4.29 -3.20
C ALA A 196 10.67 5.41 -3.92
N SER A 197 10.00 6.44 -4.45
CA SER A 197 10.56 7.51 -5.31
C SER A 197 11.16 6.97 -6.63
N GLY A 198 10.61 5.89 -7.17
CA GLY A 198 10.85 5.38 -8.52
C GLY A 198 12.25 4.85 -8.81
N PRO A 199 12.84 3.88 -8.07
CA PRO A 199 14.18 3.39 -8.36
C PRO A 199 14.35 2.72 -9.73
N ALA A 200 13.28 2.10 -10.23
CA ALA A 200 13.22 1.43 -11.52
C ALA A 200 12.17 2.05 -12.46
N CYS A 201 11.91 3.34 -12.32
CA CYS A 201 10.96 4.08 -13.14
C CYS A 201 11.61 5.37 -13.66
N PRO A 202 11.48 5.73 -14.96
CA PRO A 202 11.93 7.00 -15.48
C PRO A 202 11.33 8.18 -14.70
N ASP A 203 12.12 9.21 -14.47
CA ASP A 203 11.68 10.39 -13.73
C ASP A 203 11.11 11.46 -14.69
N GLY A 204 9.82 11.73 -14.56
CA GLY A 204 9.15 12.79 -15.35
C GLY A 204 9.49 14.21 -14.91
N THR A 205 10.10 14.42 -13.72
CA THR A 205 10.43 15.77 -13.23
C THR A 205 11.76 16.29 -13.79
N THR A 206 11.91 17.61 -13.98
CA THR A 206 13.13 18.22 -14.55
C THR A 206 14.02 18.88 -13.51
N CYS A 207 15.28 19.13 -13.84
CA CYS A 207 16.19 19.85 -12.98
C CYS A 207 15.76 21.30 -12.75
N GLU A 208 15.13 21.94 -13.73
CA GLU A 208 14.55 23.28 -13.59
C GLU A 208 13.43 23.30 -12.54
N GLN A 209 12.56 22.27 -12.53
CA GLN A 209 11.55 22.13 -11.47
C GLN A 209 12.17 21.98 -10.10
N ALA A 210 13.24 21.17 -9.97
CA ALA A 210 13.92 20.99 -8.69
C ALA A 210 14.54 22.30 -8.18
N VAL A 211 15.19 23.07 -9.06
CA VAL A 211 15.74 24.39 -8.72
C VAL A 211 14.64 25.35 -8.30
N ALA A 212 13.53 25.41 -9.06
CA ALA A 212 12.39 26.26 -8.74
C ALA A 212 11.75 25.92 -7.40
N ILE A 213 11.65 24.64 -7.05
CA ILE A 213 11.17 24.18 -5.72
C ILE A 213 12.12 24.63 -4.62
N ALA A 214 13.44 24.49 -4.83
CA ALA A 214 14.43 24.90 -3.87
C ALA A 214 14.38 26.43 -3.61
N GLU A 215 14.18 27.23 -4.66
CA GLU A 215 14.01 28.68 -4.57
C GLU A 215 12.67 29.05 -3.90
N LYS A 216 11.56 28.40 -4.28
CA LYS A 216 10.22 28.61 -3.71
C LYS A 216 10.18 28.47 -2.19
N TYR A 217 10.91 27.47 -1.67
CA TYR A 217 10.94 27.16 -0.25
C TYR A 217 12.20 27.66 0.47
N GLU A 218 13.03 28.46 -0.23
CA GLU A 218 14.28 29.03 0.30
C GLU A 218 15.16 27.96 1.01
N LEU A 219 15.30 26.77 0.36
CA LEU A 219 16.03 25.66 0.95
C LEU A 219 17.50 26.00 1.21
N LYS A 220 17.97 25.68 2.40
CA LYS A 220 19.39 25.79 2.74
C LYS A 220 20.11 24.55 2.22
N LEU A 221 20.88 24.73 1.18
CA LEU A 221 21.61 23.68 0.46
C LEU A 221 23.10 23.94 0.51
N SER A 222 23.90 22.87 0.62
CA SER A 222 25.33 22.95 0.31
C SER A 222 25.55 23.18 -1.19
N GLU A 223 26.77 23.58 -1.56
CA GLU A 223 27.16 23.68 -2.97
C GLU A 223 27.00 22.36 -3.71
N GLN A 224 27.28 21.22 -3.04
CA GLN A 224 27.12 19.89 -3.58
C GLN A 224 25.64 19.57 -3.83
N ALA A 225 24.76 19.81 -2.87
CA ALA A 225 23.32 19.59 -3.04
C ALA A 225 22.75 20.47 -4.15
N ALA A 226 23.12 21.76 -4.20
CA ALA A 226 22.67 22.68 -5.26
C ALA A 226 23.17 22.25 -6.66
N ALA A 227 24.38 21.70 -6.77
CA ALA A 227 24.92 21.17 -8.03
C ALA A 227 24.15 19.90 -8.47
N LEU A 228 23.79 19.02 -7.55
CA LEU A 228 23.00 17.80 -7.84
C LEU A 228 21.58 18.13 -8.31
N LEU A 229 20.94 19.16 -7.78
CA LEU A 229 19.60 19.58 -8.24
C LEU A 229 19.60 20.04 -9.71
N ARG A 230 20.73 20.47 -10.26
CA ARG A 230 20.90 20.87 -11.65
C ARG A 230 21.22 19.71 -12.61
N GLN A 231 21.32 18.48 -12.08
CA GLN A 231 21.57 17.28 -12.87
C GLN A 231 20.27 16.56 -13.16
N GLU A 232 20.10 16.13 -14.42
CA GLU A 232 18.93 15.35 -14.80
C GLU A 232 19.00 13.91 -14.26
N THR A 233 17.84 13.39 -13.95
CA THR A 233 17.58 11.98 -13.67
C THR A 233 17.27 11.23 -14.96
N PRO A 234 17.38 9.89 -15.03
CA PRO A 234 17.04 9.08 -16.19
C PRO A 234 15.61 9.37 -16.70
N LYS A 235 15.47 9.71 -17.99
CA LYS A 235 14.19 10.00 -18.63
C LYS A 235 13.62 8.81 -19.40
N ALA A 236 14.44 7.82 -19.69
CA ALA A 236 14.05 6.55 -20.30
C ALA A 236 14.87 5.41 -19.69
N LEU A 237 14.29 4.23 -19.65
CA LEU A 237 14.91 2.99 -19.21
C LEU A 237 14.47 1.87 -20.16
N ASP A 238 15.41 1.28 -20.87
CA ASP A 238 15.14 0.24 -21.88
C ASP A 238 15.27 -1.18 -21.30
N ASN A 239 15.79 -1.30 -20.07
CA ASN A 239 16.12 -2.56 -19.44
C ASN A 239 15.14 -2.95 -18.33
N VAL A 240 13.95 -2.37 -18.23
CA VAL A 240 13.01 -2.59 -17.12
C VAL A 240 11.69 -3.15 -17.60
N THR A 241 11.22 -4.21 -16.93
CA THR A 241 9.83 -4.66 -16.97
C THR A 241 9.25 -4.60 -15.57
N THR A 242 8.15 -3.88 -15.38
CA THR A 242 7.49 -3.74 -14.07
C THR A 242 6.13 -4.39 -14.06
N GLN A 243 5.84 -5.15 -13.01
CA GLN A 243 4.51 -5.70 -12.71
C GLN A 243 4.06 -5.22 -11.34
N ILE A 244 2.83 -4.71 -11.25
CA ILE A 244 2.16 -4.37 -10.00
C ILE A 244 1.24 -5.54 -9.67
N ASN A 245 1.64 -6.36 -8.69
CA ASN A 245 0.95 -7.61 -8.35
C ASN A 245 0.24 -7.56 -6.98
N GLY A 246 0.33 -6.43 -6.28
CA GLY A 246 -0.47 -6.12 -5.10
C GLY A 246 -0.76 -4.63 -5.08
N SER A 247 -2.04 -4.30 -5.14
CA SER A 247 -2.56 -2.93 -5.09
C SER A 247 -4.02 -2.97 -4.67
N VAL A 248 -4.58 -1.80 -4.41
CA VAL A 248 -6.03 -1.68 -4.13
C VAL A 248 -6.88 -2.23 -5.28
N ARG A 249 -6.39 -2.12 -6.52
CA ARG A 249 -7.06 -2.68 -7.71
C ARG A 249 -7.12 -4.20 -7.64
N GLU A 250 -6.02 -4.86 -7.29
CA GLU A 250 -5.97 -6.31 -7.10
C GLU A 250 -6.83 -6.77 -5.92
N LEU A 251 -6.86 -6.00 -4.83
CA LEU A 251 -7.72 -6.23 -3.67
C LEU A 251 -9.21 -6.21 -4.08
N CYS A 252 -9.63 -5.19 -4.83
CA CYS A 252 -10.99 -5.08 -5.37
C CYS A 252 -11.32 -6.19 -6.37
N ALA A 253 -10.39 -6.56 -7.24
CA ALA A 253 -10.60 -7.62 -8.23
C ALA A 253 -10.79 -8.98 -7.55
N ALA A 254 -10.03 -9.27 -6.48
CA ALA A 254 -10.18 -10.47 -5.67
C ALA A 254 -11.52 -10.50 -4.93
N ALA A 255 -11.93 -9.37 -4.33
CA ALA A 255 -13.25 -9.23 -3.73
C ALA A 255 -14.37 -9.49 -4.76
N ALA A 256 -14.28 -8.90 -5.94
CA ALA A 256 -15.24 -9.09 -7.02
C ALA A 256 -15.31 -10.55 -7.50
N LYS A 257 -14.18 -11.25 -7.58
CA LYS A 257 -14.13 -12.66 -7.92
C LYS A 257 -14.91 -13.50 -6.91
N THR A 258 -14.65 -13.30 -5.61
CA THR A 258 -15.34 -14.04 -4.55
C THR A 258 -16.83 -13.70 -4.48
N CYS A 259 -17.21 -12.44 -4.74
CA CYS A 259 -18.63 -12.07 -4.86
C CYS A 259 -19.32 -12.90 -5.95
N ARG A 260 -18.71 -13.08 -7.14
CA ARG A 260 -19.30 -13.93 -8.21
C ARG A 260 -19.43 -15.39 -7.78
N GLU A 261 -18.42 -15.94 -7.10
CA GLU A 261 -18.42 -17.32 -6.59
C GLU A 261 -19.56 -17.55 -5.55
N LEU A 262 -19.92 -16.50 -4.80
CA LEU A 262 -21.02 -16.49 -3.84
C LEU A 262 -22.40 -16.17 -4.47
N GLY A 263 -22.45 -15.93 -5.79
CA GLY A 263 -23.67 -15.66 -6.54
C GLY A 263 -24.10 -14.20 -6.60
N TYR A 264 -23.23 -13.26 -6.23
CA TYR A 264 -23.48 -11.83 -6.43
C TYR A 264 -23.01 -11.36 -7.80
N GLU A 265 -23.68 -10.34 -8.33
CA GLU A 265 -23.24 -9.55 -9.48
C GLU A 265 -22.36 -8.39 -8.98
N PRO A 266 -21.01 -8.46 -9.12
CA PRO A 266 -20.14 -7.41 -8.59
C PRO A 266 -20.06 -6.22 -9.55
N VAL A 267 -20.12 -5.03 -8.99
CA VAL A 267 -19.91 -3.74 -9.66
C VAL A 267 -18.77 -3.01 -8.97
N LEU A 268 -17.67 -2.78 -9.68
CA LEU A 268 -16.60 -1.92 -9.17
C LEU A 268 -17.03 -0.45 -9.35
N LEU A 269 -17.22 0.25 -8.25
CA LEU A 269 -17.54 1.67 -8.24
C LEU A 269 -16.30 2.53 -8.47
N THR A 270 -15.23 2.21 -7.75
CA THR A 270 -13.93 2.90 -7.83
C THR A 270 -12.83 2.07 -7.17
N ASP A 271 -11.60 2.27 -7.58
CA ASP A 271 -10.38 1.81 -6.91
C ASP A 271 -9.54 3.00 -6.40
N GLN A 272 -10.14 4.20 -6.31
CA GLN A 272 -9.51 5.44 -5.90
C GLN A 272 -10.37 6.24 -4.91
N LEU A 273 -11.07 5.54 -4.02
CA LEU A 273 -11.90 6.17 -3.00
C LEU A 273 -11.02 6.99 -2.06
N CYS A 274 -11.21 8.32 -2.06
CA CYS A 274 -10.45 9.25 -1.24
C CYS A 274 -11.36 10.39 -0.74
N CYS A 275 -12.11 10.13 0.33
CA CYS A 275 -13.01 11.10 0.97
C CYS A 275 -13.11 10.79 2.47
N GLN A 276 -13.92 11.53 3.22
CA GLN A 276 -14.20 11.20 4.61
C GLN A 276 -14.93 9.84 4.71
N ALA A 277 -14.52 9.00 5.64
CA ALA A 277 -15.03 7.65 5.84
C ALA A 277 -16.58 7.63 6.02
N ARG A 278 -17.12 8.54 6.83
CA ARG A 278 -18.58 8.62 7.04
C ARG A 278 -19.34 9.01 5.77
N GLU A 279 -18.78 9.84 4.92
CA GLU A 279 -19.40 10.21 3.64
C GLU A 279 -19.41 9.03 2.66
N ALA A 280 -18.32 8.27 2.63
CA ALA A 280 -18.24 7.03 1.85
C ALA A 280 -19.29 6.00 2.32
N GLY A 281 -19.45 5.81 3.64
CA GLY A 281 -20.48 4.93 4.20
C GLY A 281 -21.90 5.37 3.83
N SER A 282 -22.22 6.66 3.96
CA SER A 282 -23.49 7.23 3.55
C SER A 282 -23.76 7.06 2.06
N PHE A 283 -22.73 7.24 1.21
CA PHE A 283 -22.82 7.01 -0.23
C PHE A 283 -23.12 5.54 -0.56
N LEU A 284 -22.42 4.57 0.04
CA LEU A 284 -22.67 3.15 -0.17
C LEU A 284 -24.09 2.74 0.25
N ALA A 285 -24.58 3.28 1.37
CA ALA A 285 -25.97 3.06 1.79
C ALA A 285 -26.98 3.63 0.78
N SER A 286 -26.67 4.76 0.14
CA SER A 286 -27.52 5.34 -0.91
C SER A 286 -27.54 4.48 -2.18
N VAL A 287 -26.40 3.87 -2.55
CA VAL A 287 -26.31 2.90 -3.65
C VAL A 287 -27.21 1.69 -3.35
N ILE A 288 -27.14 1.12 -2.12
CA ILE A 288 -28.03 0.04 -1.69
C ILE A 288 -29.52 0.42 -1.87
N LYS A 289 -29.94 1.59 -1.38
CA LYS A 289 -31.33 2.05 -1.48
C LYS A 289 -31.82 2.14 -2.93
N THR A 290 -30.94 2.47 -3.85
CA THR A 290 -31.29 2.56 -5.27
C THR A 290 -31.55 1.18 -5.87
N HIS A 291 -30.80 0.16 -5.47
CA HIS A 291 -30.78 -1.15 -6.12
C HIS A 291 -31.49 -2.26 -5.35
N ILE A 292 -31.90 -2.04 -4.10
CA ILE A 292 -32.49 -3.08 -3.24
C ILE A 292 -33.75 -3.71 -3.81
N GLY A 293 -34.44 -3.02 -4.71
CA GLY A 293 -35.65 -3.50 -5.39
C GLY A 293 -35.42 -4.25 -6.70
N ASP A 294 -34.17 -4.38 -7.17
CA ASP A 294 -33.84 -4.94 -8.50
C ASP A 294 -34.04 -6.46 -8.59
N GLY A 295 -34.29 -7.15 -7.46
CA GLY A 295 -34.49 -8.59 -7.39
C GLY A 295 -33.24 -9.42 -7.76
N ARG A 296 -32.06 -8.84 -7.70
CA ARG A 296 -30.76 -9.45 -8.00
C ARG A 296 -29.84 -9.36 -6.79
N ALA A 297 -29.06 -10.41 -6.57
CA ALA A 297 -27.97 -10.34 -5.61
C ALA A 297 -26.82 -9.53 -6.19
N GLN A 298 -26.47 -8.41 -5.56
CA GLN A 298 -25.47 -7.45 -6.07
C GLN A 298 -24.42 -7.12 -5.01
N ALA A 299 -23.20 -6.84 -5.46
CA ALA A 299 -22.10 -6.39 -4.63
C ALA A 299 -21.46 -5.14 -5.24
N PHE A 300 -21.52 -4.01 -4.56
CA PHE A 300 -20.90 -2.76 -4.97
C PHE A 300 -19.58 -2.60 -4.23
N ILE A 301 -18.47 -2.51 -4.96
CA ILE A 301 -17.11 -2.55 -4.44
C ILE A 301 -16.45 -1.20 -4.64
N ALA A 302 -15.84 -0.67 -3.58
CA ALA A 302 -15.05 0.54 -3.62
C ALA A 302 -13.73 0.31 -2.88
N GLY A 303 -12.62 0.53 -3.57
CA GLY A 303 -11.28 0.47 -2.98
C GLY A 303 -10.65 1.84 -2.86
N GLY A 304 -9.79 2.03 -1.90
CA GLY A 304 -9.10 3.29 -1.71
C GLY A 304 -8.57 3.51 -0.31
N GLU A 305 -8.41 4.76 0.06
CA GLU A 305 -7.98 5.18 1.39
C GLU A 305 -8.81 6.38 1.87
N THR A 306 -9.82 6.10 2.71
CA THR A 306 -10.63 7.17 3.30
C THR A 306 -9.92 7.82 4.49
N VAL A 307 -10.40 8.99 4.90
CA VAL A 307 -9.84 9.73 6.05
C VAL A 307 -10.89 9.93 7.12
N VAL A 308 -10.43 10.03 8.38
CA VAL A 308 -11.28 10.38 9.52
C VAL A 308 -10.96 11.78 9.98
N LYS A 309 -11.98 12.64 10.12
CA LYS A 309 -11.85 13.90 10.82
C LYS A 309 -11.98 13.64 12.32
N LEU A 310 -10.86 13.69 13.03
CA LEU A 310 -10.85 13.50 14.48
C LEU A 310 -11.41 14.75 15.18
N ILE A 311 -12.54 14.59 15.86
CA ILE A 311 -13.20 15.64 16.66
C ILE A 311 -13.52 15.16 18.07
N GLY A 312 -13.63 13.87 18.29
CA GLY A 312 -13.88 13.20 19.56
C GLY A 312 -12.62 12.58 20.18
N LYS A 313 -12.84 11.76 21.20
CA LYS A 313 -11.79 11.04 21.95
C LYS A 313 -12.02 9.52 21.94
N GLY A 314 -12.96 9.06 21.13
CA GLY A 314 -13.30 7.65 21.02
C GLY A 314 -12.22 6.83 20.33
N LEU A 315 -12.47 5.54 20.20
CA LEU A 315 -11.61 4.57 19.56
C LEU A 315 -12.24 4.07 18.27
N GLY A 316 -11.44 4.00 17.19
CA GLY A 316 -11.89 3.52 15.89
C GLY A 316 -10.93 3.90 14.78
N GLY A 317 -11.22 3.45 13.58
CA GLY A 317 -10.49 3.78 12.37
C GLY A 317 -11.43 4.12 11.22
N ARG A 318 -10.86 4.36 10.05
CA ARG A 318 -11.59 4.80 8.85
C ARG A 318 -12.56 3.73 8.32
N ASN A 319 -12.17 2.47 8.37
CA ASN A 319 -12.99 1.36 7.90
C ASN A 319 -14.17 1.10 8.84
N GLN A 320 -13.94 1.18 10.13
CA GLN A 320 -14.99 1.08 11.17
C GLN A 320 -15.97 2.25 11.08
N GLU A 321 -15.48 3.50 10.91
CA GLU A 321 -16.31 4.68 10.78
C GLU A 321 -17.16 4.65 9.50
N LEU A 322 -16.58 4.17 8.37
CA LEU A 322 -17.30 3.98 7.11
C LEU A 322 -18.45 2.99 7.29
N ALA A 323 -18.17 1.80 7.81
CA ALA A 323 -19.18 0.78 8.02
C ALA A 323 -20.30 1.27 8.97
N LEU A 324 -19.94 1.84 10.13
CA LEU A 324 -20.92 2.33 11.10
C LEU A 324 -21.80 3.45 10.52
N SER A 325 -21.25 4.34 9.72
CA SER A 325 -21.99 5.41 9.05
C SER A 325 -23.02 4.84 8.07
N ALA A 326 -22.67 3.77 7.35
CA ALA A 326 -23.60 3.11 6.42
C ALA A 326 -24.83 2.52 7.13
N ALA A 327 -24.68 2.07 8.39
CA ALA A 327 -25.79 1.47 9.16
C ALA A 327 -27.02 2.38 9.24
N LEU A 328 -26.82 3.71 9.39
CA LEU A 328 -27.92 4.68 9.42
C LEU A 328 -28.77 4.67 8.13
N GLY A 329 -28.10 4.44 7.00
CA GLY A 329 -28.78 4.46 5.71
C GLY A 329 -29.44 3.15 5.33
N ILE A 330 -29.05 2.02 5.91
CA ILE A 330 -29.58 0.69 5.62
C ILE A 330 -30.46 0.12 6.74
N ASP A 331 -30.80 0.93 7.73
CA ASP A 331 -31.64 0.52 8.86
C ASP A 331 -32.96 -0.14 8.37
N GLY A 332 -33.29 -1.31 8.89
CA GLY A 332 -34.46 -2.11 8.49
C GLY A 332 -34.33 -2.85 7.15
N LEU A 333 -33.24 -2.71 6.41
CA LEU A 333 -32.97 -3.44 5.16
C LEU A 333 -32.31 -4.79 5.45
N HIS A 334 -33.08 -5.80 5.85
CA HIS A 334 -32.56 -7.09 6.36
C HIS A 334 -31.77 -7.92 5.33
N ASN A 335 -31.86 -7.60 4.02
CA ASN A 335 -31.12 -8.25 2.94
C ASN A 335 -29.93 -7.43 2.44
N ALA A 336 -29.51 -6.43 3.20
CA ALA A 336 -28.39 -5.55 2.88
C ALA A 336 -27.34 -5.53 3.99
N ALA A 337 -26.07 -5.41 3.60
CA ALA A 337 -24.94 -5.23 4.50
C ALA A 337 -23.89 -4.32 3.87
N VAL A 338 -23.09 -3.64 4.71
CA VAL A 338 -21.91 -2.89 4.30
C VAL A 338 -20.75 -3.29 5.21
N PHE A 339 -19.59 -3.54 4.62
CA PHE A 339 -18.37 -3.72 5.37
C PHE A 339 -17.20 -2.99 4.71
N SER A 340 -16.22 -2.66 5.50
CA SER A 340 -14.96 -2.05 5.04
C SER A 340 -13.80 -2.58 5.86
N VAL A 341 -12.66 -2.84 5.20
CA VAL A 341 -11.50 -3.46 5.83
C VAL A 341 -10.20 -2.94 5.25
N GLY A 342 -9.22 -2.70 6.13
CA GLY A 342 -7.83 -2.44 5.77
C GLY A 342 -7.09 -3.74 5.47
N SER A 343 -6.34 -3.76 4.38
CA SER A 343 -5.60 -4.96 3.95
C SER A 343 -4.47 -5.35 4.91
N ASP A 344 -3.96 -4.42 5.72
CA ASP A 344 -2.90 -4.65 6.70
C ASP A 344 -3.37 -5.34 8.00
N GLY A 345 -4.70 -5.44 8.18
CA GLY A 345 -5.30 -6.10 9.33
C GLY A 345 -5.47 -5.22 10.54
N THR A 346 -5.24 -3.92 10.42
CA THR A 346 -5.44 -2.92 11.46
C THR A 346 -6.24 -1.73 10.92
N ASP A 347 -6.97 -1.05 11.80
CA ASP A 347 -7.74 0.14 11.42
C ASP A 347 -7.66 1.20 12.52
N GLY A 348 -6.85 2.24 12.26
CA GLY A 348 -6.50 3.23 13.26
C GLY A 348 -5.71 2.60 14.43
N PRO A 349 -5.89 3.08 15.67
CA PRO A 349 -5.19 2.55 16.85
C PRO A 349 -5.89 1.32 17.45
N THR A 350 -6.53 0.46 16.62
CA THR A 350 -7.29 -0.71 17.08
C THR A 350 -6.69 -2.02 16.58
N ASP A 351 -7.12 -3.13 17.15
CA ASP A 351 -6.77 -4.51 16.75
C ASP A 351 -7.72 -5.09 15.68
N ALA A 352 -8.75 -4.34 15.30
CA ALA A 352 -9.67 -4.72 14.24
C ALA A 352 -9.17 -4.22 12.88
N ALA A 353 -9.38 -5.00 11.83
CA ALA A 353 -9.08 -4.63 10.46
C ALA A 353 -10.15 -3.70 9.85
N GLY A 354 -11.36 -3.70 10.42
CA GLY A 354 -12.46 -2.90 9.92
C GLY A 354 -13.80 -3.21 10.60
N GLY A 355 -14.89 -2.90 9.89
CA GLY A 355 -16.23 -3.04 10.40
C GLY A 355 -17.22 -3.64 9.41
N TYR A 356 -18.25 -4.29 9.95
CA TYR A 356 -19.42 -4.83 9.26
C TYR A 356 -20.69 -4.31 9.92
N VAL A 357 -21.67 -3.96 9.11
CA VAL A 357 -23.02 -3.57 9.53
C VAL A 357 -24.08 -4.15 8.57
N ASP A 358 -25.29 -4.35 9.08
CA ASP A 358 -26.46 -4.74 8.31
C ASP A 358 -27.71 -3.98 8.76
N GLY A 359 -28.87 -4.34 8.22
CA GLY A 359 -30.14 -3.69 8.53
C GLY A 359 -30.60 -3.81 9.98
N ASP A 360 -30.00 -4.66 10.79
CA ASP A 360 -30.35 -4.83 12.20
C ASP A 360 -29.47 -3.99 13.14
N THR A 361 -28.31 -3.52 12.66
CA THR A 361 -27.28 -2.88 13.48
C THR A 361 -27.77 -1.65 14.25
N CYS A 362 -28.57 -0.77 13.60
CA CYS A 362 -29.13 0.41 14.27
C CYS A 362 -30.05 0.01 15.43
N GLY A 363 -30.98 -0.92 15.19
CA GLY A 363 -31.93 -1.42 16.19
C GLY A 363 -31.23 -2.06 17.37
N GLU A 364 -30.21 -2.89 17.13
CA GLU A 364 -29.39 -3.52 18.16
C GLU A 364 -28.66 -2.49 19.05
N LEU A 365 -28.08 -1.45 18.47
CA LEU A 365 -27.42 -0.38 19.21
C LEU A 365 -28.42 0.45 20.02
N LEU A 366 -29.58 0.80 19.44
CA LEU A 366 -30.62 1.54 20.13
C LEU A 366 -31.15 0.80 21.37
N THR A 367 -31.32 -0.52 21.31
CA THR A 367 -31.74 -1.33 22.47
C THR A 367 -30.72 -1.30 23.60
N GLN A 368 -29.46 -1.04 23.30
CA GLN A 368 -28.36 -0.87 24.24
C GLN A 368 -28.14 0.60 24.66
N GLY A 369 -29.04 1.50 24.27
CA GLY A 369 -28.95 2.93 24.57
C GLY A 369 -27.88 3.69 23.80
N VAL A 370 -27.37 3.14 22.70
CA VAL A 370 -26.31 3.71 21.88
C VAL A 370 -26.93 4.36 20.63
N LYS A 371 -26.63 5.63 20.39
CA LYS A 371 -27.01 6.37 19.17
C LYS A 371 -25.81 6.50 18.26
N ILE A 372 -25.92 6.02 17.03
CA ILE A 372 -24.81 6.00 16.05
C ILE A 372 -24.29 7.43 15.80
N GLU A 373 -25.16 8.43 15.72
CA GLU A 373 -24.74 9.81 15.48
C GLU A 373 -23.83 10.35 16.58
N ASP A 374 -24.09 9.99 17.84
CA ASP A 374 -23.25 10.40 18.98
C ASP A 374 -21.90 9.64 18.96
N VAL A 375 -21.93 8.35 18.60
CA VAL A 375 -20.73 7.53 18.40
C VAL A 375 -19.84 8.11 17.31
N LEU A 376 -20.39 8.40 16.14
CA LEU A 376 -19.66 9.02 15.03
C LEU A 376 -19.10 10.40 15.38
N ARG A 377 -19.85 11.20 16.14
CA ARG A 377 -19.36 12.51 16.62
C ARG A 377 -18.18 12.37 17.56
N ASN A 378 -18.13 11.30 18.34
CA ASN A 378 -17.02 10.99 19.25
C ASN A 378 -15.88 10.21 18.60
N ASN A 379 -15.99 9.79 17.30
CA ASN A 379 -15.05 8.89 16.63
C ASN A 379 -14.86 7.54 17.37
N ASP A 380 -15.94 6.93 17.88
CA ASP A 380 -15.92 5.76 18.76
C ASP A 380 -16.53 4.50 18.10
N ALA A 381 -16.29 4.34 16.81
CA ALA A 381 -16.87 3.27 16.01
C ALA A 381 -16.49 1.86 16.53
N TYR A 382 -15.30 1.71 17.09
CA TYR A 382 -14.82 0.43 17.64
C TYR A 382 -15.77 -0.14 18.69
N HIS A 383 -16.07 0.64 19.74
CA HIS A 383 -16.93 0.15 20.82
C HIS A 383 -18.38 -0.09 20.40
N ALA A 384 -18.88 0.69 19.43
CA ALA A 384 -20.22 0.43 18.90
C ALA A 384 -20.28 -0.89 18.11
N LEU A 385 -19.32 -1.11 17.20
CA LEU A 385 -19.23 -2.34 16.42
C LEU A 385 -18.92 -3.57 17.29
N GLN A 386 -18.12 -3.40 18.34
CA GLN A 386 -17.87 -4.47 19.31
C GLN A 386 -19.16 -4.98 19.96
N LYS A 387 -20.09 -4.05 20.30
CA LYS A 387 -21.39 -4.39 20.93
C LYS A 387 -22.31 -5.20 20.03
N THR A 388 -22.22 -5.03 18.71
CA THR A 388 -23.04 -5.73 17.72
C THR A 388 -22.31 -6.91 17.07
N GLY A 389 -21.09 -7.23 17.49
CA GLY A 389 -20.25 -8.24 16.82
C GLY A 389 -19.82 -7.82 15.41
N GLY A 390 -19.91 -6.53 15.09
CA GLY A 390 -19.59 -5.98 13.78
C GLY A 390 -18.10 -5.74 13.50
N LEU A 391 -17.20 -6.00 14.45
CA LEU A 391 -15.77 -5.90 14.20
C LEU A 391 -15.29 -7.00 13.24
N ILE A 392 -14.40 -6.65 12.32
CA ILE A 392 -13.69 -7.61 11.46
C ILE A 392 -12.28 -7.76 12.00
N MET A 393 -11.97 -9.00 12.46
CA MET A 393 -10.70 -9.33 13.08
C MET A 393 -9.91 -10.26 12.16
N THR A 394 -8.78 -9.81 11.64
CA THR A 394 -7.88 -10.63 10.78
C THR A 394 -6.53 -10.91 11.42
N GLY A 395 -6.16 -10.12 12.43
CA GLY A 395 -4.79 -9.99 12.89
C GLY A 395 -3.91 -9.30 11.83
N ALA A 396 -2.65 -9.08 12.16
CA ALA A 396 -1.69 -8.50 11.23
C ALA A 396 -1.49 -9.40 10.00
N THR A 397 -1.71 -8.87 8.82
CA THR A 397 -1.73 -9.66 7.57
C THR A 397 -0.36 -9.75 6.88
N GLY A 398 0.54 -8.80 7.13
CA GLY A 398 1.86 -8.72 6.49
C GLY A 398 1.84 -8.03 5.11
N THR A 399 0.69 -7.58 4.64
CA THR A 399 0.55 -6.73 3.44
C THR A 399 -0.01 -5.35 3.80
N ASN A 400 0.11 -4.39 2.91
CA ASN A 400 -0.63 -3.12 2.95
C ASN A 400 -0.79 -2.61 1.52
N VAL A 401 -2.01 -2.68 1.03
CA VAL A 401 -2.42 -2.20 -0.30
C VAL A 401 -3.74 -1.42 -0.19
N ASN A 402 -3.86 -0.60 0.84
CA ASN A 402 -5.04 0.19 1.19
C ASN A 402 -6.26 -0.66 1.59
N ASP A 403 -7.48 -0.12 1.40
CA ASP A 403 -8.72 -0.65 1.94
C ASP A 403 -9.69 -1.08 0.83
N VAL A 404 -10.63 -1.96 1.19
CA VAL A 404 -11.79 -2.29 0.37
C VAL A 404 -13.07 -2.18 1.18
N ALA A 405 -14.06 -1.50 0.62
CA ALA A 405 -15.41 -1.43 1.12
C ALA A 405 -16.36 -2.13 0.14
N VAL A 406 -17.31 -2.88 0.68
CA VAL A 406 -18.30 -3.62 -0.12
C VAL A 406 -19.69 -3.42 0.47
N ALA A 407 -20.64 -3.10 -0.40
CA ALA A 407 -22.06 -3.06 -0.10
C ALA A 407 -22.74 -4.26 -0.78
N LEU A 408 -23.38 -5.11 0.01
CA LEU A 408 -24.07 -6.33 -0.45
C LEU A 408 -25.59 -6.15 -0.42
N ILE A 409 -26.23 -6.67 -1.45
CA ILE A 409 -27.69 -6.87 -1.52
C ILE A 409 -27.94 -8.34 -1.91
N ARG A 410 -28.82 -9.03 -1.15
CA ARG A 410 -29.10 -10.44 -1.43
C ARG A 410 -30.59 -10.69 -1.68
#